data_1a9e8354fc9055e03440b897a1fe5167
#
_entry.id   1a9e8354fc9055e03440b897a1fe5167
#
_cell.length_a   1.000
_cell.length_b   1.000
_cell.length_c   1.000
_cell.angle_alpha   90.00
_cell.angle_beta   90.00
_cell.angle_gamma   90.00
#
_symmetry.space_group_name_H-M   'P 1'
#
loop_
_entity.id
_entity.type
_entity.pdbx_description
1 polymer ?
#
loop_
_entity_poly.entity_id
_entity_poly.type
_entity_poly.pdbx_seq_one_letter_code
_entity_poly.pdbx_strand_id
1 'polypeptide(L)'
;MANYAVFDIGGTAIKCAVTDGGGCFREKERLVNPARTEGVGAMIALLVHRLRDYGTAYPLTGIGVATAGVVDAATGTIACDAMNIPDYRGTRLKTILSEAAGLPVAVENDVNCA
;
A
#
# COMPACT_ATOMS: atom_id res chain seq x y z
N MET A 1 -1.41 -11.34 -19.22
CA MET A 1 -2.24 -11.43 -18.01
C MET A 1 -1.94 -10.28 -17.08
N ALA A 2 -2.96 -9.64 -16.53
CA ALA A 2 -2.76 -8.47 -15.65
C ALA A 2 -2.23 -8.92 -14.29
N ASN A 3 -1.24 -8.20 -13.77
CA ASN A 3 -0.70 -8.39 -12.43
C ASN A 3 -0.84 -7.09 -11.65
N TYR A 4 -1.14 -7.22 -10.38
CA TYR A 4 -1.31 -6.09 -9.47
C TYR A 4 -0.44 -6.27 -8.23
N ALA A 5 0.24 -5.21 -7.82
CA ALA A 5 0.87 -5.17 -6.51
C ALA A 5 -0.20 -4.83 -5.48
N VAL A 6 -0.25 -5.57 -4.39
CA VAL A 6 -1.25 -5.35 -3.34
C VAL A 6 -0.56 -5.22 -1.99
N PHE A 7 -1.02 -4.26 -1.20
CA PHE A 7 -0.50 -4.00 0.14
C PHE A 7 -1.67 -3.90 1.12
N ASP A 8 -1.51 -4.50 2.28
CA ASP A 8 -2.41 -4.35 3.41
C ASP A 8 -1.62 -3.73 4.56
N ILE A 9 -1.87 -2.45 4.81
CA ILE A 9 -1.09 -1.65 5.75
C ILE A 9 -1.78 -1.64 7.10
N GLY A 10 -1.26 -2.42 8.02
CA GLY A 10 -1.66 -2.36 9.43
C GLY A 10 -0.69 -1.53 10.24
N GLY A 11 -1.04 -1.23 11.49
CA GLY A 11 -0.21 -0.43 12.37
C GLY A 11 1.10 -1.10 12.76
N THR A 12 1.14 -2.42 12.81
CA THR A 12 2.32 -3.18 13.22
C THR A 12 2.98 -3.94 12.07
N ALA A 13 2.21 -4.31 11.07
CA ALA A 13 2.71 -5.10 9.95
C ALA A 13 2.08 -4.66 8.63
N ILE A 14 2.81 -4.88 7.57
CA ILE A 14 2.35 -4.67 6.20
C ILE A 14 2.41 -6.02 5.49
N LYS A 15 1.29 -6.44 4.91
CA LYS A 15 1.25 -7.62 4.08
C LYS A 15 1.34 -7.20 2.62
N CYS A 16 2.19 -7.87 1.87
CA CYS A 16 2.45 -7.53 0.47
C CYS A 16 2.32 -8.78 -0.39
N ALA A 17 1.88 -8.60 -1.62
CA ALA A 17 1.82 -9.68 -2.59
C ALA A 17 1.68 -9.13 -4.01
N VAL A 18 1.85 -10.01 -4.98
CA VAL A 18 1.46 -9.77 -6.37
C VAL A 18 0.31 -10.73 -6.67
N THR A 19 -0.76 -10.21 -7.25
CA THR A 19 -1.91 -11.03 -7.65
C THR A 19 -2.19 -10.86 -9.14
N ASP A 20 -2.72 -11.91 -9.75
CA ASP A 20 -3.19 -11.84 -11.14
C ASP A 20 -4.66 -11.42 -11.26
N GLY A 21 -5.29 -11.07 -10.14
CA GLY A 21 -6.71 -10.71 -10.10
C GLY A 21 -7.67 -11.89 -10.12
N GLY A 22 -7.17 -13.09 -10.32
CA GLY A 22 -7.99 -14.31 -10.35
C GLY A 22 -7.89 -15.14 -9.08
N GLY A 23 -7.34 -14.58 -8.00
CA GLY A 23 -7.20 -15.28 -6.74
C GLY A 23 -5.83 -15.92 -6.51
N CYS A 24 -4.96 -15.87 -7.50
CA CYS A 24 -3.58 -16.32 -7.34
C CYS A 24 -2.72 -15.22 -6.75
N PHE A 25 -2.00 -15.52 -5.66
CA PHE A 25 -1.08 -14.59 -5.01
C PHE A 25 0.34 -15.13 -5.06
N ARG A 26 1.28 -14.27 -5.41
CA ARG A 26 2.71 -14.58 -5.48
C ARG A 26 3.48 -13.60 -4.62
N GLU A 27 4.71 -13.94 -4.24
CA GLU A 27 5.59 -13.08 -3.46
C GLU A 27 4.95 -12.61 -2.15
N LYS A 28 4.13 -13.45 -1.53
CA LYS A 28 3.45 -13.09 -0.28
C LYS A 28 4.45 -12.88 0.83
N GLU A 29 4.44 -11.69 1.41
CA GLU A 29 5.34 -11.28 2.48
C GLU A 29 4.58 -10.57 3.59
N ARG A 30 5.14 -10.65 4.78
CA ARG A 30 4.69 -9.86 5.92
C ARG A 30 5.89 -9.12 6.47
N LEU A 31 5.82 -7.79 6.45
CA LEU A 31 6.90 -6.93 6.89
C LEU A 31 6.49 -6.17 8.15
N VAL A 32 7.46 -5.88 9.01
CA VAL A 32 7.22 -4.99 10.15
C VAL A 32 7.00 -3.58 9.60
N ASN A 33 5.94 -2.92 10.08
CA ASN A 33 5.69 -1.53 9.69
C ASN A 33 6.63 -0.61 10.47
N PRO A 34 7.53 0.13 9.80
CA PRO A 34 8.48 0.99 10.48
C PRO A 34 7.90 2.33 10.95
N ALA A 35 6.64 2.63 10.63
CA ALA A 35 6.06 3.94 10.90
C ALA A 35 6.05 4.32 12.37
N ARG A 36 5.81 3.37 13.26
CA ARG A 36 5.74 3.62 14.69
C ARG A 36 7.06 4.12 15.27
N THR A 37 8.18 3.61 14.80
CA THR A 37 9.51 3.92 15.33
C THR A 37 10.31 4.88 14.47
N GLU A 38 10.08 4.86 13.15
CA GLU A 38 10.87 5.62 12.18
C GLU A 38 10.04 6.63 11.39
N GLY A 39 8.72 6.66 11.61
CA GLY A 39 7.83 7.62 10.97
C GLY A 39 7.18 7.10 9.69
N VAL A 40 6.15 7.82 9.25
CA VAL A 40 5.37 7.45 8.05
C VAL A 40 6.23 7.51 6.78
N GLY A 41 7.23 8.38 6.73
CA GLY A 41 8.14 8.45 5.60
C GLY A 41 8.91 7.17 5.36
N ALA A 42 9.34 6.51 6.46
CA ALA A 42 10.03 5.21 6.36
C ALA A 42 9.08 4.12 5.84
N MET A 43 7.81 4.15 6.27
CA MET A 43 6.80 3.24 5.76
C MET A 43 6.58 3.43 4.26
N ILE A 44 6.45 4.65 3.81
CA ILE A 44 6.27 4.96 2.38
C ILE A 44 7.48 4.51 1.57
N ALA A 45 8.68 4.75 2.07
CA ALA A 45 9.90 4.31 1.40
C ALA A 45 9.94 2.78 1.24
N LEU A 46 9.49 2.05 2.25
CA LEU A 46 9.39 0.60 2.19
C LEU A 46 8.39 0.13 1.12
N LEU A 47 7.23 0.77 1.05
CA LEU A 47 6.22 0.47 0.02
C LEU A 47 6.76 0.71 -1.38
N VAL A 48 7.41 1.85 -1.61
CA VAL A 48 7.98 2.21 -2.91
C VAL A 48 9.08 1.21 -3.30
N HIS A 49 9.93 0.84 -2.36
CA HIS A 49 10.99 -0.13 -2.60
C HIS A 49 10.42 -1.49 -3.03
N ARG A 50 9.42 -1.99 -2.30
CA ARG A 50 8.75 -3.25 -2.65
C ARG A 50 8.06 -3.18 -4.01
N LEU A 51 7.43 -2.05 -4.29
CA LEU A 51 6.74 -1.84 -5.54
C LEU A 51 7.70 -1.90 -6.74
N ARG A 52 8.89 -1.34 -6.58
CA ARG A 52 9.94 -1.43 -7.60
C ARG A 52 10.43 -2.86 -7.79
N ASP A 53 10.61 -3.59 -6.70
CA ASP A 53 11.01 -5.01 -6.78
C ASP A 53 9.96 -5.83 -7.53
N TYR A 54 8.68 -5.64 -7.22
CA TYR A 54 7.60 -6.34 -7.89
C TYR A 54 7.51 -5.94 -9.37
N GLY A 55 7.70 -4.67 -9.68
CA GLY A 55 7.68 -4.18 -11.06
C GLY A 55 8.82 -4.70 -11.91
N THR A 56 9.94 -5.04 -11.28
CA THR A 56 11.08 -5.69 -11.95
C THR A 56 10.78 -7.15 -12.28
N ALA A 57 10.08 -7.83 -11.39
CA ALA A 57 9.80 -9.26 -11.51
C ALA A 57 8.54 -9.56 -12.36
N TYR A 58 7.57 -8.64 -12.36
CA TYR A 58 6.27 -8.85 -13.02
C TYR A 58 5.83 -7.61 -13.78
N PRO A 59 5.16 -7.78 -14.94
CA PRO A 59 4.54 -6.64 -15.62
C PRO A 59 3.28 -6.20 -14.85
N LEU A 60 3.42 -5.17 -14.03
CA LEU A 60 2.32 -4.67 -13.21
C LEU A 60 1.36 -3.79 -14.02
N THR A 61 0.07 -3.94 -13.78
CA THR A 61 -1.00 -3.15 -14.39
C THR A 61 -1.56 -2.10 -13.44
N GLY A 62 -1.50 -2.35 -12.15
CA GLY A 62 -2.03 -1.44 -11.14
C GLY A 62 -1.61 -1.83 -9.74
N ILE A 63 -2.06 -1.02 -8.78
CA ILE A 63 -1.71 -1.19 -7.36
C ILE A 63 -2.99 -1.09 -6.54
N GLY A 64 -3.18 -2.04 -5.63
CA GLY A 64 -4.26 -2.02 -4.65
C GLY A 64 -3.72 -1.88 -3.25
N VAL A 65 -4.29 -0.98 -2.47
CA VAL A 65 -3.89 -0.76 -1.08
C VAL A 65 -5.11 -0.81 -0.18
N ALA A 66 -5.05 -1.68 0.82
CA ALA A 66 -5.93 -1.63 1.98
C ALA A 66 -5.12 -1.07 3.13
N THR A 67 -5.65 -0.16 3.91
CA THR A 67 -4.90 0.48 4.98
C THR A 67 -5.75 0.72 6.21
N ALA A 68 -5.10 0.64 7.38
CA ALA A 68 -5.65 1.13 8.63
C ALA A 68 -5.82 2.66 8.55
N GLY A 69 -6.64 3.22 9.41
CA GLY A 69 -7.00 4.64 9.36
C GLY A 69 -8.25 4.86 8.52
N VAL A 70 -8.60 6.10 8.29
CA VAL A 70 -9.75 6.47 7.47
C VAL A 70 -9.25 7.10 6.18
N VAL A 71 -9.75 6.62 5.06
CA VAL A 71 -9.33 7.04 3.73
C VAL A 71 -10.46 7.82 3.05
N ASP A 72 -10.11 8.94 2.45
CA ASP A 72 -10.96 9.57 1.44
C ASP A 72 -10.71 8.81 0.13
N ALA A 73 -11.62 7.91 -0.22
CA ALA A 73 -11.45 7.02 -1.36
C ALA A 73 -11.38 7.77 -2.69
N ALA A 74 -12.02 8.93 -2.79
CA ALA A 74 -12.02 9.72 -4.02
C ALA A 74 -10.61 10.26 -4.35
N THR A 75 -9.87 10.69 -3.33
CA THR A 75 -8.53 11.27 -3.50
C THR A 75 -7.40 10.30 -3.12
N GLY A 76 -7.71 9.22 -2.41
CA GLY A 76 -6.72 8.31 -1.87
C GLY A 76 -5.85 8.94 -0.78
N THR A 77 -6.38 9.95 -0.09
CA THR A 77 -5.70 10.67 0.99
C THR A 77 -6.17 10.14 2.34
N ILE A 78 -5.25 10.01 3.27
CA ILE A 78 -5.57 9.56 4.62
C ILE A 78 -6.28 10.68 5.37
N ALA A 79 -7.52 10.44 5.75
CA ALA A 79 -8.35 11.46 6.42
C ALA A 79 -8.19 11.47 7.94
N CYS A 80 -7.91 10.32 8.54
CA CYS A 80 -7.67 10.19 9.98
C CYS A 80 -6.51 9.26 10.24
N ASP A 81 -5.77 9.54 11.33
CA ASP A 81 -4.66 8.70 11.75
C ASP A 81 -5.11 7.29 12.12
N ALA A 82 -4.21 6.35 11.98
CA ALA A 82 -4.36 4.99 12.47
C ALA A 82 -3.52 4.79 13.73
N MET A 83 -3.94 3.84 14.56
CA MET A 83 -3.15 3.43 15.72
C MET A 83 -1.80 2.90 15.24
N ASN A 84 -0.72 3.32 15.88
CA ASN A 84 0.66 2.93 15.58
C ASN A 84 1.20 3.45 14.23
N ILE A 85 0.48 4.34 13.57
CA ILE A 85 1.01 5.05 12.39
C ILE A 85 0.92 6.56 12.67
N PRO A 86 1.92 7.13 13.36
CA PRO A 86 1.89 8.55 13.69
C PRO A 86 2.00 9.42 12.42
N ASP A 87 1.35 10.58 12.47
CA ASP A 87 1.38 11.57 11.39
C ASP A 87 0.88 11.05 10.03
N TYR A 88 0.03 10.06 10.06
CA TYR A 88 -0.52 9.44 8.85
C TYR A 88 -1.56 10.32 8.16
N ARG A 89 -2.30 11.08 8.93
CA ARG A 89 -3.32 11.99 8.43
C ARG A 89 -2.74 12.98 7.42
N GLY A 90 -3.43 13.16 6.31
CA GLY A 90 -2.99 14.05 5.23
C GLY A 90 -2.05 13.41 4.23
N THR A 91 -1.63 12.16 4.46
CA THR A 91 -0.78 11.44 3.53
C THR A 91 -1.54 11.15 2.22
N ARG A 92 -1.02 11.64 1.12
CA ARG A 92 -1.60 11.46 -0.22
C ARG A 92 -1.07 10.17 -0.83
N LEU A 93 -1.45 9.06 -0.24
CA LEU A 93 -0.87 7.75 -0.53
C LEU A 93 -1.07 7.33 -1.98
N LYS A 94 -2.26 7.54 -2.52
CA LYS A 94 -2.56 7.23 -3.92
C LYS A 94 -1.64 8.00 -4.87
N THR A 95 -1.49 9.29 -4.64
CA THR A 95 -0.64 10.15 -5.46
C THR A 95 0.83 9.71 -5.39
N ILE A 96 1.31 9.47 -4.17
CA ILE A 96 2.71 9.08 -3.94
C ILE A 96 3.03 7.78 -4.67
N LEU A 97 2.19 6.78 -4.52
CA LEU A 97 2.44 5.47 -5.14
C LEU A 97 2.24 5.50 -6.66
N SER A 98 1.23 6.23 -7.15
CA SER A 98 1.02 6.34 -8.59
C SER A 98 2.15 7.08 -9.29
N GLU A 99 2.71 8.10 -8.67
CA GLU A 99 3.87 8.81 -9.21
C GLU A 99 5.13 7.94 -9.18
N ALA A 100 5.31 7.16 -8.13
CA ALA A 100 6.47 6.29 -8.01
C ALA A 100 6.49 5.17 -9.05
N ALA A 101 5.32 4.65 -9.42
CA ALA A 101 5.20 3.48 -10.30
C ALA A 101 4.69 3.81 -11.70
N GLY A 102 4.05 4.96 -11.88
CA GLY A 102 3.40 5.29 -13.16
C GLY A 102 2.17 4.43 -13.43
N LEU A 103 1.51 3.92 -12.39
CA LEU A 103 0.39 3.00 -12.48
C LEU A 103 -0.82 3.54 -11.72
N PRO A 104 -2.04 3.13 -12.11
CA PRO A 104 -3.23 3.47 -11.33
C PRO A 104 -3.19 2.78 -9.96
N VAL A 105 -3.65 3.51 -8.95
CA VAL A 105 -3.66 3.06 -7.56
C VAL A 105 -5.06 3.24 -6.99
N ALA A 106 -5.54 2.23 -6.30
CA ALA A 106 -6.76 2.30 -5.49
C ALA A 106 -6.38 2.14 -4.02
N VAL A 107 -6.87 3.03 -3.17
CA VAL A 107 -6.63 3.00 -1.73
C VAL A 107 -7.96 2.99 -1.00
N GLU A 108 -8.15 2.04 -0.10
CA GLU A 108 -9.35 1.92 0.71
C GLU A 108 -9.02 1.53 2.14
N ASN A 109 -9.97 1.72 3.04
CA ASN A 109 -9.87 1.19 4.40
C ASN A 109 -9.86 -0.33 4.34
N ASP A 110 -9.07 -0.95 5.21
CA ASP A 110 -8.98 -2.41 5.27
C ASP A 110 -10.32 -3.08 5.61
N VAL A 111 -11.16 -2.41 6.38
CA VAL A 111 -12.51 -2.89 6.69
C VAL A 111 -13.37 -3.01 5.43
N ASN A 112 -13.19 -2.11 4.47
CA ASN A 112 -13.94 -2.10 3.21
C ASN A 112 -13.41 -3.11 2.20
N CYS A 113 -12.19 -3.58 2.40
CA CYS A 113 -11.54 -4.56 1.53
C CYS A 113 -11.74 -6.00 2.00
N ALA A 114 -12.30 -6.17 3.19
CA ALA A 114 -12.49 -7.49 3.81
C ALA A 114 -13.55 -8.35 3.12
#